data_7afcb789927a046f34b47543c9037ce0
#
_entry.id   7afcb789927a046f34b47543c9037ce0
#
_cell.length_a   1.000
_cell.length_b   1.000
_cell.length_c   1.000
_cell.angle_alpha   90.00
_cell.angle_beta   90.00
_cell.angle_gamma   90.00
#
_symmetry.space_group_name_H-M   'P 1'
#
loop_
_entity.id
_entity.type
_entity.pdbx_description
1 polymer ?
#
loop_
_entity_poly.entity_id
_entity_poly.type
_entity_poly.pdbx_seq_one_letter_code
_entity_poly.pdbx_strand_id
1 'polypeptide(L)'
;MVTTGGVGELSAINAHAGAYSEQTAVIHIVGSPALSIRGNKQFQMHHTLGDNDYDVVKNIFKPVSAEQVTLMDASRAPGEIDHILQTCWVSSRPVYIDIPADMANKVVDGSRLLSPLSLSFPSSDTQQQDEALAALLSKLIAAQNPCILVDMGAARQRIDRAVHELVSNSRLPTFVTPLAQGFINESLPSFGGLYAGSGSHPGVQEYVERSDFVLHIGPLDTDVTTYLGSASIRRTAVVKLFTDEVQIDDKVYSSVYLHSFVPTLLKRADFSRTSIKPFVAPTVNGTIATKDNDPITHAWLWPYIGSWLRPGDIVSTDTGTASFGIFDTKLPPDSMLINISLWASIGYSLPSAQGAALAAQDAKTRRRTILFQGDGSFQLTCQEISTMIKHRLQVFIFIICNNGYTIERAVHETTENYNDILNWNYKELLRVFDRESKHSRAFEVHTQGEFKDLLADEKFSPYGGVQLVEVYMPELDIPQPLKKLAEVITARQRAAAGR
;
A
#
# COMPACT_ATOMS: atom_id res chain seq x y z
N MET A 1 -0.68 7.69 -15.98
CA MET A 1 -2.13 7.73 -16.26
C MET A 1 -2.40 8.80 -17.32
N VAL A 2 -3.25 8.54 -18.33
CA VAL A 2 -3.60 9.51 -19.37
C VAL A 2 -5.12 9.61 -19.44
N THR A 3 -5.66 10.82 -19.40
CA THR A 3 -7.12 11.07 -19.44
C THR A 3 -7.45 12.23 -20.40
N THR A 4 -8.69 12.28 -20.87
CA THR A 4 -9.22 13.51 -21.43
C THR A 4 -9.56 14.49 -20.30
N GLY A 5 -9.53 15.79 -20.59
CA GLY A 5 -9.93 16.82 -19.64
C GLY A 5 -11.39 16.72 -19.22
N GLY A 6 -11.73 17.29 -18.08
CA GLY A 6 -13.09 17.28 -17.51
C GLY A 6 -13.52 15.90 -17.06
N VAL A 7 -14.39 15.26 -17.82
CA VAL A 7 -15.05 13.99 -17.43
C VAL A 7 -14.07 12.83 -17.21
N GLY A 8 -12.98 12.73 -18.00
CA GLY A 8 -12.02 11.66 -17.87
C GLY A 8 -11.14 11.82 -16.63
N GLU A 9 -10.64 13.03 -16.40
CA GLU A 9 -9.80 13.29 -15.23
C GLU A 9 -10.60 13.21 -13.92
N LEU A 10 -11.83 13.75 -13.86
CA LEU A 10 -12.67 13.63 -12.67
C LEU A 10 -13.03 12.19 -12.33
N SER A 11 -13.15 11.30 -13.31
CA SER A 11 -13.33 9.86 -13.05
C SER A 11 -12.11 9.22 -12.37
N ALA A 12 -10.92 9.82 -12.49
CA ALA A 12 -9.66 9.32 -11.94
C ALA A 12 -9.26 9.96 -10.61
N ILE A 13 -10.01 10.97 -10.11
CA ILE A 13 -9.57 11.76 -8.95
C ILE A 13 -9.42 10.93 -7.68
N ASN A 14 -10.30 9.95 -7.44
CA ASN A 14 -10.21 9.08 -6.27
C ASN A 14 -8.90 8.28 -6.27
N ALA A 15 -8.54 7.69 -7.42
CA ALA A 15 -7.28 6.95 -7.56
C ALA A 15 -6.04 7.87 -7.43
N HIS A 16 -6.13 9.09 -7.98
CA HIS A 16 -5.06 10.09 -7.88
C HIS A 16 -4.87 10.55 -6.43
N ALA A 17 -5.95 10.84 -5.70
CA ALA A 17 -5.92 11.20 -4.30
C ALA A 17 -5.42 10.05 -3.41
N GLY A 18 -5.83 8.81 -3.72
CA GLY A 18 -5.29 7.61 -3.07
C GLY A 18 -3.78 7.48 -3.28
N ALA A 19 -3.29 7.68 -4.50
CA ALA A 19 -1.85 7.69 -4.77
C ALA A 19 -1.10 8.79 -4.00
N TYR A 20 -1.73 9.96 -3.83
CA TYR A 20 -1.16 11.04 -3.01
C TYR A 20 -1.09 10.64 -1.54
N SER A 21 -2.17 10.11 -0.98
CA SER A 21 -2.25 9.65 0.41
C SER A 21 -1.22 8.54 0.71
N GLU A 22 -1.18 7.53 -0.16
CA GLU A 22 -0.32 6.35 -0.03
C GLU A 22 1.13 6.58 -0.49
N GLN A 23 1.52 7.83 -0.78
CA GLN A 23 2.87 8.22 -1.22
C GLN A 23 3.35 7.38 -2.42
N THR A 24 2.55 7.36 -3.48
CA THR A 24 2.85 6.63 -4.71
C THR A 24 3.07 7.59 -5.87
N ALA A 25 4.21 7.49 -6.52
CA ALA A 25 4.55 8.31 -7.68
C ALA A 25 3.65 7.96 -8.88
N VAL A 26 2.86 8.91 -9.34
CA VAL A 26 1.98 8.78 -10.50
C VAL A 26 2.11 10.02 -11.38
N ILE A 27 2.34 9.82 -12.68
CA ILE A 27 2.31 10.89 -13.67
C ILE A 27 0.93 10.90 -14.29
N HIS A 28 0.13 11.93 -14.00
CA HIS A 28 -1.19 12.13 -14.62
C HIS A 28 -1.08 13.12 -15.76
N ILE A 29 -1.26 12.63 -16.97
CA ILE A 29 -1.26 13.43 -18.21
C ILE A 29 -2.70 13.64 -18.63
N VAL A 30 -3.08 14.90 -18.83
CA VAL A 30 -4.44 15.30 -19.23
C VAL A 30 -4.39 15.99 -20.58
N GLY A 31 -5.15 15.44 -21.53
CA GLY A 31 -5.37 16.09 -22.83
C GLY A 31 -6.52 17.10 -22.71
N SER A 32 -6.23 18.36 -22.93
CA SER A 32 -7.18 19.45 -22.74
C SER A 32 -7.45 20.24 -24.04
N PRO A 33 -8.49 21.10 -24.09
CA PRO A 33 -8.75 21.92 -25.26
C PRO A 33 -7.57 22.81 -25.64
N ALA A 34 -7.40 23.01 -26.95
CA ALA A 34 -6.33 23.82 -27.52
C ALA A 34 -6.28 25.23 -26.91
N LEU A 35 -5.08 25.78 -26.74
CA LEU A 35 -4.89 27.15 -26.21
C LEU A 35 -5.64 28.20 -27.02
N SER A 36 -5.69 28.03 -28.34
CA SER A 36 -6.44 28.90 -29.26
C SER A 36 -7.95 28.93 -28.99
N ILE A 37 -8.50 27.88 -28.39
CA ILE A 37 -9.91 27.72 -28.05
C ILE A 37 -10.23 28.34 -26.67
N ARG A 38 -9.33 28.17 -25.70
CA ARG A 38 -9.55 28.61 -24.31
C ARG A 38 -9.90 30.10 -24.16
N GLY A 39 -9.48 30.96 -25.11
CA GLY A 39 -9.85 32.38 -25.14
C GLY A 39 -11.14 32.71 -25.89
N ASN A 40 -11.76 31.74 -26.56
CA ASN A 40 -12.90 31.97 -27.43
C ASN A 40 -14.24 31.90 -26.64
N LYS A 41 -14.97 33.00 -26.59
CA LYS A 41 -16.28 33.07 -25.90
C LYS A 41 -17.48 32.84 -26.82
N GLN A 42 -17.26 32.55 -28.10
CA GLN A 42 -18.34 32.40 -29.08
C GLN A 42 -19.08 31.07 -28.97
N PHE A 43 -18.42 30.06 -28.44
CA PHE A 43 -19.00 28.74 -28.17
C PHE A 43 -18.32 28.12 -26.94
N GLN A 44 -18.97 27.12 -26.39
CA GLN A 44 -18.44 26.37 -25.24
C GLN A 44 -18.05 24.98 -25.69
N MET A 45 -16.88 24.51 -25.19
CA MET A 45 -16.43 23.16 -25.45
C MET A 45 -17.19 22.16 -24.58
N HIS A 46 -17.39 20.96 -25.10
CA HIS A 46 -17.84 19.82 -24.31
C HIS A 46 -16.79 19.42 -23.25
N HIS A 47 -17.18 18.66 -22.27
CA HIS A 47 -16.36 18.25 -21.12
C HIS A 47 -15.92 19.43 -20.23
N THR A 48 -16.66 20.54 -20.25
CA THR A 48 -16.48 21.70 -19.36
C THR A 48 -17.78 21.95 -18.56
N LEU A 49 -17.73 22.88 -17.61
CA LEU A 49 -18.90 23.27 -16.84
C LEU A 49 -19.80 24.26 -17.59
N GLY A 50 -19.45 24.64 -18.80
CA GLY A 50 -20.23 25.57 -19.61
C GLY A 50 -20.02 27.05 -19.27
N ASP A 51 -18.93 27.39 -18.61
CA ASP A 51 -18.58 28.72 -18.12
C ASP A 51 -17.28 29.28 -18.76
N ASN A 52 -16.67 28.53 -19.65
CA ASN A 52 -15.38 28.82 -20.28
C ASN A 52 -14.17 28.89 -19.31
N ASP A 53 -14.31 28.40 -18.08
CA ASP A 53 -13.20 28.18 -17.20
C ASP A 53 -12.63 26.76 -17.40
N TYR A 54 -11.46 26.70 -18.01
CA TYR A 54 -10.76 25.44 -18.31
C TYR A 54 -9.82 24.98 -17.18
N ASP A 55 -9.66 25.79 -16.13
CA ASP A 55 -8.78 25.48 -15.01
C ASP A 55 -9.53 24.90 -13.80
N VAL A 56 -10.87 24.86 -13.81
CA VAL A 56 -11.67 24.38 -12.69
C VAL A 56 -11.22 22.99 -12.24
N VAL A 57 -11.17 22.02 -13.15
CA VAL A 57 -10.83 20.64 -12.80
C VAL A 57 -9.38 20.51 -12.39
N LYS A 58 -8.45 21.16 -13.09
CA LYS A 58 -7.04 21.26 -12.68
C LYS A 58 -6.91 21.77 -11.23
N ASN A 59 -7.69 22.81 -10.86
CA ASN A 59 -7.68 23.36 -9.52
C ASN A 59 -8.23 22.37 -8.48
N ILE A 60 -9.19 21.50 -8.84
CA ILE A 60 -9.66 20.40 -7.98
C ILE A 60 -8.52 19.41 -7.68
N PHE A 61 -7.63 19.11 -8.63
CA PHE A 61 -6.49 18.25 -8.43
C PHE A 61 -5.33 18.87 -7.64
N LYS A 62 -5.33 20.20 -7.45
CA LYS A 62 -4.21 20.90 -6.80
C LYS A 62 -3.89 20.38 -5.40
N PRO A 63 -4.84 20.14 -4.48
CA PRO A 63 -4.54 19.67 -3.13
C PRO A 63 -4.06 18.23 -3.07
N VAL A 64 -4.22 17.46 -4.14
CA VAL A 64 -3.83 16.03 -4.22
C VAL A 64 -2.67 15.78 -5.20
N SER A 65 -2.01 16.82 -5.68
CA SER A 65 -0.83 16.73 -6.55
C SER A 65 0.36 17.41 -5.90
N ALA A 66 1.55 16.79 -5.99
CA ALA A 66 2.79 17.43 -5.52
C ALA A 66 3.11 18.68 -6.34
N GLU A 67 2.82 18.62 -7.63
CA GLU A 67 2.99 19.74 -8.55
C GLU A 67 2.06 19.61 -9.76
N GLN A 68 1.76 20.75 -10.40
CA GLN A 68 0.95 20.82 -11.61
C GLN A 68 1.61 21.73 -12.64
N VAL A 69 1.54 21.34 -13.92
CA VAL A 69 1.96 22.19 -15.03
C VAL A 69 0.94 22.13 -16.16
N THR A 70 0.70 23.27 -16.81
CA THR A 70 0.05 23.35 -18.12
C THR A 70 1.10 23.76 -19.14
N LEU A 71 1.32 22.94 -20.18
CA LEU A 71 2.29 23.21 -21.22
C LEU A 71 1.76 24.31 -22.16
N MET A 72 2.20 25.55 -21.94
CA MET A 72 1.69 26.71 -22.71
C MET A 72 2.68 27.20 -23.78
N ASP A 73 3.96 26.88 -23.65
CA ASP A 73 5.03 27.35 -24.52
C ASP A 73 5.94 26.18 -24.91
N ALA A 74 6.03 25.90 -26.22
CA ALA A 74 6.84 24.80 -26.75
C ALA A 74 8.33 24.93 -26.39
N SER A 75 8.85 26.14 -26.25
CA SER A 75 10.27 26.36 -25.89
C SER A 75 10.58 26.01 -24.43
N ARG A 76 9.60 26.10 -23.53
CA ARG A 76 9.72 25.81 -22.11
C ARG A 76 9.30 24.39 -21.76
N ALA A 77 8.38 23.80 -22.54
CA ALA A 77 7.76 22.52 -22.26
C ALA A 77 8.76 21.38 -21.92
N PRO A 78 9.90 21.20 -22.63
CA PRO A 78 10.86 20.15 -22.26
C PRO A 78 11.42 20.32 -20.85
N GLY A 79 11.74 21.55 -20.44
CA GLY A 79 12.23 21.82 -19.08
C GLY A 79 11.16 21.64 -18.01
N GLU A 80 9.94 22.05 -18.28
CA GLU A 80 8.78 21.87 -17.38
C GLU A 80 8.44 20.40 -17.20
N ILE A 81 8.54 19.58 -18.25
CA ILE A 81 8.36 18.13 -18.18
C ILE A 81 9.45 17.49 -17.31
N ASP A 82 10.71 17.80 -17.56
CA ASP A 82 11.83 17.26 -16.77
C ASP A 82 11.67 17.58 -15.27
N HIS A 83 11.33 18.82 -14.96
CA HIS A 83 11.13 19.28 -13.58
C HIS A 83 10.01 18.53 -12.89
N ILE A 84 8.83 18.43 -13.50
CA ILE A 84 7.69 17.78 -12.88
C ILE A 84 7.88 16.26 -12.73
N LEU A 85 8.60 15.61 -13.65
CA LEU A 85 9.00 14.21 -13.54
C LEU A 85 9.95 14.00 -12.36
N GLN A 86 10.91 14.91 -12.18
CA GLN A 86 11.81 14.89 -11.01
C GLN A 86 11.04 15.10 -9.71
N THR A 87 10.11 16.05 -9.65
CA THR A 87 9.23 16.27 -8.49
C THR A 87 8.44 15.01 -8.14
N CYS A 88 7.81 14.36 -9.11
CA CYS A 88 7.09 13.10 -8.91
C CYS A 88 7.97 12.01 -8.29
N TRP A 89 9.18 11.86 -8.82
CA TRP A 89 10.12 10.85 -8.36
C TRP A 89 10.62 11.11 -6.95
N VAL A 90 11.07 12.35 -6.67
CA VAL A 90 11.67 12.71 -5.39
C VAL A 90 10.64 12.72 -4.27
N SER A 91 9.44 13.28 -4.53
CA SER A 91 8.38 13.36 -3.52
C SER A 91 7.65 12.04 -3.29
N SER A 92 7.77 11.07 -4.19
CA SER A 92 6.92 9.87 -4.23
C SER A 92 5.43 10.21 -4.19
N ARG A 93 5.01 11.27 -4.90
CA ARG A 93 3.64 11.76 -4.96
C ARG A 93 3.19 11.92 -6.41
N PRO A 94 1.89 11.88 -6.68
CA PRO A 94 1.38 12.15 -8.02
C PRO A 94 1.62 13.60 -8.44
N VAL A 95 1.84 13.77 -9.75
CA VAL A 95 1.93 15.06 -10.42
C VAL A 95 0.92 15.14 -11.56
N TYR A 96 0.59 16.35 -11.99
CA TYR A 96 -0.43 16.61 -12.99
C TYR A 96 0.15 17.44 -14.15
N ILE A 97 0.04 16.91 -15.37
CA ILE A 97 0.54 17.56 -16.60
C ILE A 97 -0.64 17.78 -17.55
N ASP A 98 -1.02 19.03 -17.73
CA ASP A 98 -2.04 19.45 -18.72
C ASP A 98 -1.37 19.72 -20.06
N ILE A 99 -1.77 18.97 -21.09
CA ILE A 99 -1.29 19.11 -22.47
C ILE A 99 -2.42 19.62 -23.35
N PRO A 100 -2.45 20.91 -23.69
CA PRO A 100 -3.38 21.44 -24.68
C PRO A 100 -3.20 20.77 -26.05
N ALA A 101 -4.31 20.50 -26.74
CA ALA A 101 -4.31 19.71 -27.98
C ALA A 101 -3.39 20.29 -29.07
N ASP A 102 -3.26 21.61 -29.15
CA ASP A 102 -2.36 22.29 -30.09
C ASP A 102 -0.90 22.31 -29.66
N MET A 103 -0.59 21.87 -28.44
CA MET A 103 0.79 21.67 -27.96
C MET A 103 1.32 20.27 -28.28
N ALA A 104 0.47 19.26 -28.39
CA ALA A 104 0.88 17.85 -28.54
C ALA A 104 1.77 17.58 -29.78
N ASN A 105 1.57 18.35 -30.83
CA ASN A 105 2.33 18.21 -32.09
C ASN A 105 3.39 19.30 -32.29
N LYS A 106 3.69 20.13 -31.29
CA LYS A 106 4.72 21.16 -31.41
C LYS A 106 6.12 20.52 -31.46
N VAL A 107 6.93 20.98 -32.41
CA VAL A 107 8.34 20.63 -32.48
C VAL A 107 9.09 21.38 -31.37
N VAL A 108 9.87 20.64 -30.59
CA VAL A 108 10.68 21.17 -29.49
C VAL A 108 12.15 20.74 -29.66
N ASP A 109 13.04 21.44 -28.96
CA ASP A 109 14.46 21.06 -28.95
C ASP A 109 14.63 19.73 -28.20
N GLY A 110 15.19 18.73 -28.88
CA GLY A 110 15.49 17.40 -28.35
C GLY A 110 16.83 17.27 -27.63
N SER A 111 17.61 18.34 -27.48
CA SER A 111 18.96 18.30 -26.88
C SER A 111 18.96 17.73 -25.46
N ARG A 112 17.85 17.95 -24.68
CA ARG A 112 17.69 17.40 -23.34
C ARG A 112 17.62 15.86 -23.30
N LEU A 113 17.18 15.21 -24.38
CA LEU A 113 17.13 13.75 -24.48
C LEU A 113 18.53 13.11 -24.62
N LEU A 114 19.56 13.89 -24.89
CA LEU A 114 20.95 13.42 -24.98
C LEU A 114 21.58 13.12 -23.61
N SER A 115 20.95 13.58 -22.54
CA SER A 115 21.39 13.34 -21.17
C SER A 115 20.27 12.69 -20.36
N PRO A 116 20.56 11.68 -19.51
CA PRO A 116 19.57 11.12 -18.62
C PRO A 116 18.96 12.19 -17.70
N LEU A 117 17.67 12.11 -17.44
CA LEU A 117 17.01 12.95 -16.44
C LEU A 117 17.65 12.70 -15.07
N SER A 118 18.04 13.77 -14.37
CA SER A 118 18.55 13.66 -13.02
C SER A 118 17.40 13.35 -12.06
N LEU A 119 17.44 12.16 -11.46
CA LEU A 119 16.50 11.71 -10.43
C LEU A 119 17.14 11.69 -9.04
N SER A 120 18.20 12.50 -8.84
CA SER A 120 18.89 12.60 -7.55
C SER A 120 18.00 13.25 -6.50
N PHE A 121 18.06 12.68 -5.30
CA PHE A 121 17.42 13.25 -4.14
C PHE A 121 18.20 14.46 -3.63
N PRO A 122 17.57 15.38 -2.88
CA PRO A 122 18.26 16.48 -2.24
C PRO A 122 19.37 15.99 -1.30
N SER A 123 20.45 16.73 -1.20
CA SER A 123 21.52 16.43 -0.26
C SER A 123 21.14 16.87 1.15
N SER A 124 21.47 16.06 2.14
CA SER A 124 21.29 16.46 3.54
C SER A 124 22.24 17.60 3.92
N ASP A 125 21.79 18.43 4.85
CA ASP A 125 22.68 19.33 5.58
C ASP A 125 23.71 18.50 6.35
N THR A 126 24.97 18.67 6.04
CA THR A 126 26.06 17.84 6.58
C THR A 126 26.19 17.99 8.08
N GLN A 127 26.07 19.22 8.61
CA GLN A 127 26.18 19.47 10.05
C GLN A 127 25.02 18.86 10.82
N GLN A 128 23.78 19.08 10.35
CA GLN A 128 22.58 18.52 10.97
C GLN A 128 22.62 16.98 10.93
N GLN A 129 23.06 16.41 9.81
CA GLN A 129 23.20 14.96 9.66
C GLN A 129 24.25 14.37 10.62
N ASP A 130 25.42 15.00 10.74
CA ASP A 130 26.47 14.54 11.65
C ASP A 130 26.06 14.65 13.12
N GLU A 131 25.41 15.74 13.51
CA GLU A 131 24.86 15.92 14.86
C GLU A 131 23.76 14.88 15.18
N ALA A 132 22.82 14.69 14.27
CA ALA A 132 21.75 13.70 14.43
C ALA A 132 22.31 12.28 14.57
N LEU A 133 23.29 11.95 13.73
CA LEU A 133 23.93 10.63 13.76
C LEU A 133 24.72 10.40 15.05
N ALA A 134 25.45 11.38 15.54
CA ALA A 134 26.17 11.29 16.81
C ALA A 134 25.23 11.08 17.99
N ALA A 135 24.10 11.81 18.02
CA ALA A 135 23.06 11.66 19.04
C ALA A 135 22.40 10.30 19.00
N LEU A 136 22.02 9.81 17.79
CA LEU A 136 21.44 8.48 17.59
C LEU A 136 22.38 7.39 18.07
N LEU A 137 23.64 7.41 17.63
CA LEU A 137 24.64 6.38 17.99
C LEU A 137 24.90 6.36 19.49
N SER A 138 24.96 7.52 20.14
CA SER A 138 25.11 7.61 21.60
C SER A 138 23.95 6.92 22.32
N LYS A 139 22.71 7.17 21.90
CA LYS A 139 21.51 6.53 22.48
C LYS A 139 21.50 5.03 22.21
N LEU A 140 21.85 4.61 21.00
CA LEU A 140 21.86 3.20 20.62
C LEU A 140 22.86 2.38 21.46
N ILE A 141 24.08 2.92 21.66
CA ILE A 141 25.10 2.24 22.47
C ILE A 141 24.69 2.16 23.96
N ALA A 142 24.00 3.16 24.46
CA ALA A 142 23.53 3.17 25.84
C ALA A 142 22.31 2.25 26.10
N ALA A 143 21.60 1.88 25.04
CA ALA A 143 20.37 1.12 25.14
C ALA A 143 20.61 -0.34 25.62
N GLN A 144 19.69 -0.83 26.45
CA GLN A 144 19.69 -2.21 26.95
C GLN A 144 18.68 -3.11 26.21
N ASN A 145 17.70 -2.50 25.58
CA ASN A 145 16.63 -3.20 24.86
C ASN A 145 16.26 -2.43 23.56
N PRO A 146 17.22 -2.28 22.62
CA PRO A 146 16.97 -1.57 21.38
C PRO A 146 16.19 -2.42 20.38
N CYS A 147 15.35 -1.75 19.56
CA CYS A 147 14.66 -2.38 18.43
C CYS A 147 14.54 -1.42 17.24
N ILE A 148 14.14 -1.98 16.10
CA ILE A 148 13.82 -1.23 14.87
C ILE A 148 12.32 -1.37 14.62
N LEU A 149 11.67 -0.26 14.28
CA LEU A 149 10.29 -0.22 13.77
C LEU A 149 10.32 0.40 12.38
N VAL A 150 9.83 -0.34 11.39
CA VAL A 150 9.80 0.11 9.99
C VAL A 150 8.38 0.46 9.59
N ASP A 151 8.22 1.61 8.95
CA ASP A 151 6.94 2.12 8.52
C ASP A 151 6.93 2.51 7.03
N MET A 152 5.79 2.96 6.53
CA MET A 152 5.51 3.21 5.12
C MET A 152 6.56 4.11 4.44
N GLY A 153 7.05 5.14 5.10
CA GLY A 153 8.05 6.05 4.53
C GLY A 153 9.32 5.32 4.05
N ALA A 154 9.74 4.28 4.77
CA ALA A 154 10.88 3.45 4.35
C ALA A 154 10.61 2.76 3.00
N ALA A 155 9.41 2.21 2.82
CA ALA A 155 9.02 1.52 1.59
C ALA A 155 8.86 2.49 0.40
N ARG A 156 8.44 3.73 0.66
CA ARG A 156 8.16 4.72 -0.39
C ARG A 156 9.37 5.53 -0.84
N GLN A 157 10.39 5.64 0.00
CA GLN A 157 11.60 6.44 -0.30
C GLN A 157 12.71 5.65 -1.01
N ARG A 158 12.43 4.44 -1.49
CA ARG A 158 13.37 3.59 -2.27
C ARG A 158 14.69 3.34 -1.56
N ILE A 159 14.63 3.13 -0.25
CA ILE A 159 15.78 2.82 0.60
C ILE A 159 15.81 1.35 1.06
N ASP A 160 15.03 0.51 0.40
CA ASP A 160 14.83 -0.91 0.71
C ASP A 160 16.14 -1.64 0.93
N ARG A 161 17.11 -1.47 0.02
CA ARG A 161 18.42 -2.11 0.18
C ARG A 161 19.12 -1.66 1.47
N ALA A 162 19.14 -0.36 1.74
CA ALA A 162 19.83 0.17 2.92
C ALA A 162 19.13 -0.25 4.23
N VAL A 163 17.80 -0.32 4.25
CA VAL A 163 17.03 -0.79 5.42
C VAL A 163 17.25 -2.29 5.63
N HIS A 164 17.22 -3.10 4.58
CA HIS A 164 17.50 -4.53 4.70
C HIS A 164 18.93 -4.81 5.18
N GLU A 165 19.92 -4.07 4.69
CA GLU A 165 21.30 -4.13 5.18
C GLU A 165 21.40 -3.72 6.66
N LEU A 166 20.66 -2.67 7.06
CA LEU A 166 20.61 -2.22 8.46
C LEU A 166 20.04 -3.29 9.39
N VAL A 167 18.91 -3.87 9.02
CA VAL A 167 18.26 -4.94 9.79
C VAL A 167 19.17 -6.16 9.89
N SER A 168 19.78 -6.58 8.79
CA SER A 168 20.67 -7.76 8.76
C SER A 168 21.95 -7.56 9.56
N ASN A 169 22.58 -6.37 9.45
CA ASN A 169 23.85 -6.08 10.11
C ASN A 169 23.69 -5.82 11.61
N SER A 170 22.61 -5.11 11.98
CA SER A 170 22.35 -4.79 13.39
C SER A 170 21.87 -6.00 14.19
N ARG A 171 21.16 -6.92 13.55
CA ARG A 171 20.46 -8.06 14.20
C ARG A 171 19.51 -7.64 15.31
N LEU A 172 19.13 -6.38 15.36
CA LEU A 172 18.17 -5.87 16.33
C LEU A 172 16.78 -6.46 16.04
N PRO A 173 15.99 -6.78 17.07
CA PRO A 173 14.60 -7.13 16.87
C PRO A 173 13.90 -6.06 16.03
N THR A 174 13.30 -6.50 14.92
CA THR A 174 12.74 -5.61 13.90
C THR A 174 11.25 -5.89 13.74
N PHE A 175 10.47 -4.84 13.82
CA PHE A 175 9.02 -4.85 13.70
C PHE A 175 8.60 -3.98 12.53
N VAL A 176 7.40 -4.25 11.99
CA VAL A 176 6.80 -3.43 10.93
C VAL A 176 5.45 -2.91 11.38
N THR A 177 5.06 -1.73 10.87
CA THR A 177 3.67 -1.28 10.99
C THR A 177 2.78 -1.96 9.94
N PRO A 178 1.44 -1.91 10.06
CA PRO A 178 0.52 -2.39 9.03
C PRO A 178 0.81 -1.86 7.63
N LEU A 179 1.25 -0.60 7.52
CA LEU A 179 1.56 0.05 6.24
C LEU A 179 2.91 -0.39 5.62
N ALA A 180 3.74 -1.08 6.40
CA ALA A 180 5.04 -1.60 5.96
C ALA A 180 5.13 -3.14 5.98
N GLN A 181 4.01 -3.84 6.18
CA GLN A 181 3.99 -5.31 6.12
C GLN A 181 4.47 -5.78 4.74
N GLY A 182 5.30 -6.82 4.72
CA GLY A 182 5.91 -7.35 3.50
C GLY A 182 7.10 -6.55 2.97
N PHE A 183 7.43 -5.38 3.56
CA PHE A 183 8.62 -4.63 3.17
C PHE A 183 9.90 -5.28 3.72
N ILE A 184 9.89 -5.79 4.94
CA ILE A 184 11.01 -6.53 5.53
C ILE A 184 10.82 -8.03 5.29
N ASN A 185 11.90 -8.74 4.99
CA ASN A 185 11.87 -10.19 4.88
C ASN A 185 11.50 -10.83 6.23
N GLU A 186 10.29 -11.35 6.33
CA GLU A 186 9.72 -11.93 7.54
C GLU A 186 10.36 -13.29 7.95
N SER A 187 11.25 -13.81 7.12
CA SER A 187 12.02 -15.03 7.44
C SER A 187 13.31 -14.75 8.20
N LEU A 188 13.67 -13.48 8.39
CA LEU A 188 14.86 -13.11 9.18
C LEU A 188 14.69 -13.49 10.64
N PRO A 189 15.72 -14.03 11.30
CA PRO A 189 15.68 -14.37 12.74
C PRO A 189 15.39 -13.17 13.65
N SER A 190 15.68 -11.94 13.18
CA SER A 190 15.42 -10.69 13.88
C SER A 190 14.02 -10.14 13.65
N PHE A 191 13.23 -10.69 12.72
CA PHE A 191 11.87 -10.24 12.47
C PHE A 191 10.94 -10.62 13.63
N GLY A 192 10.35 -9.60 14.27
CA GLY A 192 9.51 -9.76 15.45
C GLY A 192 8.01 -9.76 15.18
N GLY A 193 7.58 -9.32 14.00
CA GLY A 193 6.16 -9.25 13.63
C GLY A 193 5.63 -7.81 13.47
N LEU A 194 4.31 -7.68 13.54
CA LEU A 194 3.59 -6.44 13.29
C LEU A 194 3.30 -5.70 14.60
N TYR A 195 3.66 -4.41 14.63
CA TYR A 195 3.33 -3.48 15.72
C TYR A 195 2.25 -2.47 15.28
N ALA A 196 1.18 -2.40 16.03
CA ALA A 196 0.08 -1.46 15.83
C ALA A 196 -0.62 -1.15 17.17
N GLY A 197 0.13 -0.77 18.21
CA GLY A 197 -0.46 -0.57 19.53
C GLY A 197 -1.21 -1.83 20.02
N SER A 198 -2.47 -1.69 20.47
CA SER A 198 -3.28 -2.82 20.91
C SER A 198 -3.62 -3.84 19.81
N GLY A 199 -3.46 -3.47 18.53
CA GLY A 199 -3.63 -4.35 17.37
C GLY A 199 -2.42 -5.22 17.05
N SER A 200 -1.32 -5.06 17.75
CA SER A 200 -0.07 -5.79 17.51
C SER A 200 -0.23 -7.30 17.61
N HIS A 201 0.69 -8.02 16.98
CA HIS A 201 0.85 -9.45 17.22
C HIS A 201 1.14 -9.75 18.70
N PRO A 202 0.85 -10.96 19.20
CA PRO A 202 1.07 -11.31 20.61
C PRO A 202 2.51 -11.02 21.07
N GLY A 203 2.66 -10.34 22.20
CA GLY A 203 3.95 -9.99 22.80
C GLY A 203 4.69 -8.82 22.14
N VAL A 204 4.33 -8.43 20.90
CA VAL A 204 5.01 -7.35 20.16
C VAL A 204 4.77 -6.00 20.79
N GLN A 205 3.54 -5.68 21.16
CA GLN A 205 3.22 -4.41 21.83
C GLN A 205 4.07 -4.22 23.08
N GLU A 206 4.07 -5.21 23.96
CA GLU A 206 4.81 -5.15 25.23
C GLU A 206 6.32 -4.98 25.02
N TYR A 207 6.87 -5.68 24.03
CA TYR A 207 8.31 -5.60 23.73
C TYR A 207 8.68 -4.20 23.20
N VAL A 208 7.97 -3.69 22.20
CA VAL A 208 8.26 -2.39 21.57
C VAL A 208 8.06 -1.24 22.56
N GLU A 209 6.98 -1.25 23.33
CA GLU A 209 6.66 -0.17 24.27
C GLU A 209 7.55 -0.17 25.52
N ARG A 210 8.16 -1.32 25.87
CA ARG A 210 9.18 -1.41 26.92
C ARG A 210 10.61 -1.17 26.45
N SER A 211 10.84 -1.11 25.14
CA SER A 211 12.16 -0.80 24.58
C SER A 211 12.63 0.57 25.07
N ASP A 212 13.94 0.69 25.32
CA ASP A 212 14.57 1.94 25.72
C ASP A 212 15.20 2.69 24.54
N PHE A 213 15.23 2.03 23.36
CA PHE A 213 15.57 2.62 22.09
C PHE A 213 14.74 1.99 20.96
N VAL A 214 13.98 2.81 20.24
CA VAL A 214 13.20 2.41 19.06
C VAL A 214 13.64 3.25 17.88
N LEU A 215 14.32 2.66 16.90
CA LEU A 215 14.61 3.31 15.64
C LEU A 215 13.41 3.19 14.71
N HIS A 216 12.60 4.24 14.63
CA HIS A 216 11.38 4.27 13.82
C HIS A 216 11.70 4.88 12.44
N ILE A 217 11.73 4.05 11.40
CA ILE A 217 12.15 4.42 10.05
C ILE A 217 10.93 4.70 9.18
N GLY A 218 10.79 5.94 8.69
CA GLY A 218 9.69 6.37 7.83
C GLY A 218 8.33 6.42 8.52
N PRO A 219 8.22 6.99 9.75
CA PRO A 219 6.98 6.95 10.53
C PRO A 219 5.81 7.65 9.83
N LEU A 220 4.64 7.02 9.90
CA LEU A 220 3.34 7.59 9.57
C LEU A 220 2.30 7.15 10.59
N ASP A 221 2.10 7.98 11.61
CA ASP A 221 1.13 7.70 12.66
C ASP A 221 -0.31 7.92 12.15
N THR A 222 -1.05 6.82 11.91
CA THR A 222 -2.45 6.83 11.48
C THR A 222 -3.32 6.15 12.52
N ASP A 223 -4.63 6.18 12.31
CA ASP A 223 -5.60 5.41 13.09
C ASP A 223 -5.35 3.89 12.99
N VAL A 224 -4.90 3.40 11.84
CA VAL A 224 -4.57 1.98 11.62
C VAL A 224 -3.23 1.61 12.23
N THR A 225 -2.16 2.40 11.99
CA THR A 225 -0.81 2.07 12.49
C THR A 225 -0.70 2.18 14.01
N THR A 226 -1.52 3.02 14.62
CA THR A 226 -1.55 3.25 16.07
C THR A 226 -2.75 2.62 16.78
N TYR A 227 -3.65 1.95 16.05
CA TYR A 227 -4.96 1.51 16.54
C TYR A 227 -5.64 2.60 17.35
N LEU A 228 -5.97 3.69 16.61
CA LEU A 228 -6.61 4.88 17.19
C LEU A 228 -5.80 5.51 18.33
N GLY A 229 -4.45 5.48 18.26
CA GLY A 229 -3.57 6.06 19.28
C GLY A 229 -3.46 5.23 20.55
N SER A 230 -3.68 3.92 20.49
CA SER A 230 -3.36 2.99 21.57
C SER A 230 -1.87 2.67 21.67
N ALA A 231 -1.09 2.98 20.63
CA ALA A 231 0.37 2.87 20.65
C ALA A 231 0.98 3.81 21.69
N SER A 232 1.87 3.31 22.53
CA SER A 232 2.43 4.05 23.66
C SER A 232 3.95 3.87 23.79
N ILE A 233 4.67 4.17 22.72
CA ILE A 233 6.14 4.19 22.75
C ILE A 233 6.60 5.44 23.52
N ARG A 234 7.47 5.26 24.49
CA ARG A 234 8.01 6.38 25.28
C ARG A 234 8.73 7.37 24.38
N ARG A 235 8.40 8.65 24.47
CA ARG A 235 8.98 9.72 23.67
C ARG A 235 10.52 9.75 23.74
N THR A 236 11.09 9.53 24.93
CA THR A 236 12.54 9.49 25.15
C THR A 236 13.22 8.23 24.63
N ALA A 237 12.46 7.21 24.25
CA ALA A 237 13.00 5.98 23.69
C ALA A 237 13.01 5.99 22.15
N VAL A 238 12.17 6.81 21.49
CA VAL A 238 12.02 6.77 20.04
C VAL A 238 12.95 7.77 19.34
N VAL A 239 13.58 7.30 18.27
CA VAL A 239 14.28 8.11 17.27
C VAL A 239 13.51 7.98 15.97
N LYS A 240 12.89 9.04 15.48
CA LYS A 240 12.07 9.06 14.26
C LYS A 240 12.89 9.57 13.08
N LEU A 241 12.97 8.74 12.03
CA LEU A 241 13.59 9.10 10.76
C LEU A 241 12.49 9.38 9.73
N PHE A 242 12.10 10.63 9.58
CA PHE A 242 11.16 11.08 8.56
C PHE A 242 11.85 11.21 7.19
N THR A 243 11.11 11.50 6.14
CA THR A 243 11.63 11.62 4.77
C THR A 243 12.76 12.66 4.67
N ASP A 244 12.63 13.80 5.36
CA ASP A 244 13.46 14.99 5.24
C ASP A 244 13.93 15.59 6.58
N GLU A 245 13.66 14.89 7.68
CA GLU A 245 14.12 15.27 9.01
C GLU A 245 14.34 14.07 9.93
N VAL A 246 15.15 14.26 10.96
CA VAL A 246 15.36 13.30 12.05
C VAL A 246 14.94 13.95 13.36
N GLN A 247 14.11 13.24 14.13
CA GLN A 247 13.68 13.67 15.45
C GLN A 247 14.25 12.77 16.54
N ILE A 248 14.93 13.38 17.51
CA ILE A 248 15.49 12.69 18.69
C ILE A 248 15.11 13.50 19.91
N ASP A 249 14.33 12.90 20.80
CA ASP A 249 13.74 13.59 21.97
C ASP A 249 12.92 14.82 21.53
N ASP A 250 13.33 16.03 21.97
CA ASP A 250 12.69 17.30 21.60
C ASP A 250 13.41 18.05 20.47
N LYS A 251 14.54 17.48 19.98
CA LYS A 251 15.33 18.10 18.93
C LYS A 251 14.94 17.54 17.55
N VAL A 252 14.68 18.47 16.61
CA VAL A 252 14.46 18.18 15.19
C VAL A 252 15.69 18.61 14.41
N TYR A 253 16.23 17.71 13.60
CA TYR A 253 17.32 17.96 12.67
C TYR A 253 16.73 18.04 11.27
N SER A 254 16.47 19.25 10.79
CA SER A 254 15.84 19.53 9.51
C SER A 254 16.80 19.35 8.34
N SER A 255 16.25 19.12 7.15
CA SER A 255 17.03 18.89 5.92
C SER A 255 18.00 17.69 6.05
N VAL A 256 17.61 16.68 6.81
CA VAL A 256 18.31 15.41 6.93
C VAL A 256 17.46 14.33 6.26
N TYR A 257 17.84 13.98 5.04
CA TYR A 257 17.03 13.12 4.19
C TYR A 257 17.29 11.64 4.46
N LEU A 258 16.22 10.88 4.55
CA LEU A 258 16.22 9.45 4.89
C LEU A 258 17.14 8.60 4.00
N HIS A 259 17.14 8.88 2.68
CA HIS A 259 17.93 8.15 1.68
C HIS A 259 19.45 8.39 1.79
N SER A 260 19.91 9.46 2.43
CA SER A 260 21.34 9.70 2.75
C SER A 260 21.68 9.30 4.17
N PHE A 261 20.75 9.47 5.10
CA PHE A 261 20.97 9.21 6.53
C PHE A 261 21.15 7.71 6.81
N VAL A 262 20.25 6.84 6.29
CA VAL A 262 20.31 5.39 6.56
C VAL A 262 21.61 4.75 6.03
N PRO A 263 22.07 5.02 4.79
CA PRO A 263 23.39 4.54 4.35
C PRO A 263 24.57 5.10 5.16
N THR A 264 24.45 6.33 5.67
CA THR A 264 25.51 6.92 6.52
C THR A 264 25.52 6.26 7.90
N LEU A 265 24.35 6.00 8.48
CA LEU A 265 24.21 5.24 9.72
C LEU A 265 24.86 3.85 9.59
N LEU A 266 24.58 3.12 8.50
CA LEU A 266 25.18 1.82 8.22
C LEU A 266 26.71 1.84 8.20
N LYS A 267 27.31 2.88 7.63
CA LYS A 267 28.76 3.03 7.54
C LYS A 267 29.43 3.36 8.87
N ARG A 268 28.72 4.07 9.75
CA ARG A 268 29.30 4.61 11.00
C ARG A 268 28.90 3.81 12.26
N ALA A 269 27.82 3.03 12.20
CA ALA A 269 27.38 2.26 13.35
C ALA A 269 28.26 1.03 13.59
N ASP A 270 28.73 0.87 14.82
CA ASP A 270 29.36 -0.35 15.30
C ASP A 270 28.36 -1.15 16.14
N PHE A 271 27.63 -2.02 15.46
CA PHE A 271 26.58 -2.83 16.08
C PHE A 271 27.11 -3.89 17.04
N SER A 272 28.43 -4.17 17.03
CA SER A 272 29.03 -5.11 18.01
C SER A 272 28.98 -4.56 19.45
N ARG A 273 28.78 -3.26 19.60
CA ARG A 273 28.66 -2.56 20.88
C ARG A 273 27.24 -2.44 21.39
N THR A 274 26.25 -2.93 20.63
CA THR A 274 24.85 -2.84 21.03
C THR A 274 24.46 -4.05 21.87
N SER A 275 23.64 -3.82 22.90
CA SER A 275 22.99 -4.90 23.64
C SER A 275 21.86 -5.48 22.77
N ILE A 276 21.86 -6.78 22.51
CA ILE A 276 20.81 -7.45 21.75
C ILE A 276 20.08 -8.41 22.67
N LYS A 277 18.81 -8.14 22.92
CA LYS A 277 17.91 -9.09 23.57
C LYS A 277 17.02 -9.69 22.46
N PRO A 278 17.21 -10.97 22.14
CA PRO A 278 16.39 -11.63 21.12
C PRO A 278 14.91 -11.54 21.50
N PHE A 279 14.08 -11.14 20.53
CA PHE A 279 12.63 -11.31 20.61
C PHE A 279 12.29 -12.61 19.90
N VAL A 280 11.71 -13.55 20.62
CA VAL A 280 11.14 -14.75 20.02
C VAL A 280 9.65 -14.45 19.82
N ALA A 281 9.28 -14.19 18.57
CA ALA A 281 7.87 -14.02 18.23
C ALA A 281 7.10 -15.27 18.72
N PRO A 282 6.03 -15.11 19.49
CA PRO A 282 5.16 -16.23 19.79
C PRO A 282 4.75 -16.85 18.45
N THR A 283 5.02 -18.13 18.29
CA THR A 283 4.69 -18.83 17.03
C THR A 283 3.19 -18.74 16.80
N VAL A 284 2.79 -17.86 15.89
CA VAL A 284 1.45 -17.88 15.28
C VAL A 284 1.30 -19.15 14.42
N ASN A 285 2.37 -19.93 14.29
CA ASN A 285 2.53 -21.10 13.44
C ASN A 285 2.56 -22.40 14.24
N GLY A 286 1.46 -22.74 14.87
CA GLY A 286 1.11 -24.16 14.91
C GLY A 286 0.71 -24.58 13.49
N THR A 287 1.06 -25.80 13.06
CA THR A 287 0.45 -26.40 11.87
C THR A 287 -1.06 -26.23 12.05
N ILE A 288 -1.69 -25.39 11.20
CA ILE A 288 -3.10 -25.11 11.34
C ILE A 288 -3.80 -26.41 10.98
N ALA A 289 -4.35 -27.06 12.00
CA ALA A 289 -5.09 -28.28 11.79
C ALA A 289 -6.26 -27.96 10.86
N THR A 290 -6.24 -28.54 9.67
CA THR A 290 -7.35 -28.49 8.72
C THR A 290 -8.32 -29.60 9.08
N LYS A 291 -9.58 -29.24 9.25
CA LYS A 291 -10.67 -30.20 9.34
C LYS A 291 -11.49 -30.06 8.08
N ASP A 292 -11.50 -31.10 7.28
CA ASP A 292 -12.00 -31.04 5.89
C ASP A 292 -13.45 -30.50 5.77
N ASN A 293 -14.30 -30.79 6.76
CA ASN A 293 -15.70 -30.33 6.77
C ASN A 293 -15.96 -29.04 7.56
N ASP A 294 -14.93 -28.44 8.19
CA ASP A 294 -15.12 -27.21 8.92
C ASP A 294 -15.27 -26.02 7.95
N PRO A 295 -16.04 -24.98 8.31
CA PRO A 295 -16.15 -23.77 7.50
C PRO A 295 -14.82 -23.03 7.40
N ILE A 296 -14.63 -22.32 6.31
CA ILE A 296 -13.50 -21.41 6.15
C ILE A 296 -13.74 -20.18 7.04
N THR A 297 -12.81 -19.90 7.96
CA THR A 297 -12.86 -18.72 8.83
C THR A 297 -11.61 -17.86 8.66
N HIS A 298 -11.68 -16.59 9.03
CA HIS A 298 -10.51 -15.70 9.00
C HIS A 298 -9.36 -16.23 9.85
N ALA A 299 -9.64 -16.81 11.01
CA ALA A 299 -8.63 -17.39 11.89
C ALA A 299 -7.87 -18.57 11.24
N TRP A 300 -8.52 -19.30 10.32
CA TRP A 300 -7.90 -20.40 9.58
C TRP A 300 -7.28 -19.94 8.26
N LEU A 301 -8.00 -19.11 7.48
CA LEU A 301 -7.64 -18.74 6.11
C LEU A 301 -6.28 -18.06 6.02
N TRP A 302 -6.05 -17.01 6.80
CA TRP A 302 -4.88 -16.16 6.65
C TRP A 302 -3.57 -16.86 6.98
N PRO A 303 -3.44 -17.56 8.11
CA PRO A 303 -2.26 -18.37 8.35
C PRO A 303 -2.08 -19.50 7.32
N TYR A 304 -3.19 -20.12 6.85
CA TYR A 304 -3.12 -21.17 5.83
C TYR A 304 -2.59 -20.66 4.49
N ILE A 305 -3.06 -19.48 4.05
CA ILE A 305 -2.57 -18.81 2.83
C ILE A 305 -1.08 -18.54 2.91
N GLY A 306 -0.55 -18.14 4.06
CA GLY A 306 0.89 -17.96 4.26
C GLY A 306 1.74 -19.19 3.91
N SER A 307 1.18 -20.40 4.09
CA SER A 307 1.84 -21.65 3.70
C SER A 307 1.80 -21.95 2.20
N TRP A 308 0.85 -21.38 1.45
CA TRP A 308 0.68 -21.56 0.01
C TRP A 308 1.41 -20.49 -0.82
N LEU A 309 1.61 -19.31 -0.26
CA LEU A 309 2.34 -18.23 -0.90
C LEU A 309 3.78 -18.65 -1.22
N ARG A 310 4.34 -18.08 -2.27
CA ARG A 310 5.70 -18.36 -2.74
C ARG A 310 6.56 -17.11 -2.72
N PRO A 311 7.87 -17.26 -2.61
CA PRO A 311 8.79 -16.13 -2.75
C PRO A 311 8.52 -15.35 -4.03
N GLY A 312 8.47 -14.03 -3.89
CA GLY A 312 8.21 -13.13 -5.01
C GLY A 312 6.74 -12.91 -5.37
N ASP A 313 5.77 -13.51 -4.69
CA ASP A 313 4.34 -13.23 -4.94
C ASP A 313 3.98 -11.78 -4.67
N ILE A 314 3.03 -11.26 -5.45
CA ILE A 314 2.38 -9.97 -5.22
C ILE A 314 0.99 -10.26 -4.66
N VAL A 315 0.76 -9.84 -3.42
CA VAL A 315 -0.52 -10.02 -2.74
C VAL A 315 -1.22 -8.67 -2.66
N SER A 316 -2.48 -8.61 -3.08
CA SER A 316 -3.34 -7.44 -2.94
C SER A 316 -4.54 -7.76 -2.06
N THR A 317 -4.88 -6.87 -1.14
CA THR A 317 -6.06 -7.02 -0.27
C THR A 317 -6.93 -5.78 -0.33
N ASP A 318 -8.25 -5.96 -0.36
CA ASP A 318 -9.18 -4.83 -0.38
C ASP A 318 -9.57 -4.38 1.03
N THR A 319 -9.98 -3.13 1.11
CA THR A 319 -10.60 -2.55 2.29
C THR A 319 -11.78 -3.40 2.76
N GLY A 320 -11.74 -3.81 4.01
CA GLY A 320 -12.71 -4.72 4.60
C GLY A 320 -12.02 -5.76 5.48
N THR A 321 -12.63 -6.93 5.65
CA THR A 321 -12.06 -8.01 6.48
C THR A 321 -10.70 -8.50 5.95
N ALA A 322 -10.50 -8.46 4.62
CA ALA A 322 -9.25 -8.90 4.00
C ALA A 322 -8.04 -8.03 4.38
N SER A 323 -8.21 -6.69 4.45
CA SER A 323 -7.12 -5.76 4.79
C SER A 323 -6.59 -5.93 6.22
N PHE A 324 -7.43 -6.41 7.13
CA PHE A 324 -7.03 -6.73 8.50
C PHE A 324 -6.59 -8.19 8.65
N GLY A 325 -7.23 -9.09 7.90
CA GLY A 325 -6.90 -10.51 7.98
C GLY A 325 -5.49 -10.82 7.52
N ILE A 326 -5.00 -10.11 6.50
CA ILE A 326 -3.64 -10.31 5.97
C ILE A 326 -2.55 -10.08 7.03
N PHE A 327 -2.84 -9.36 8.12
CA PHE A 327 -1.88 -9.16 9.20
C PHE A 327 -1.48 -10.48 9.88
N ASP A 328 -2.36 -11.48 9.86
CA ASP A 328 -2.09 -12.82 10.39
C ASP A 328 -1.42 -13.76 9.37
N THR A 329 -1.04 -13.25 8.18
CA THR A 329 -0.36 -14.01 7.13
C THR A 329 1.13 -13.77 7.17
N LYS A 330 1.93 -14.84 7.28
CA LYS A 330 3.38 -14.74 7.09
C LYS A 330 3.71 -14.65 5.61
N LEU A 331 4.34 -13.55 5.21
CA LEU A 331 4.74 -13.33 3.83
C LEU A 331 6.10 -13.98 3.53
N PRO A 332 6.20 -14.73 2.41
CA PRO A 332 7.49 -15.30 1.97
C PRO A 332 8.50 -14.20 1.58
N PRO A 333 9.79 -14.54 1.48
CA PRO A 333 10.80 -13.59 1.01
C PRO A 333 10.46 -12.99 -0.35
N ASP A 334 10.85 -11.74 -0.58
CA ASP A 334 10.67 -10.98 -1.82
C ASP A 334 9.19 -10.80 -2.25
N SER A 335 8.24 -11.10 -1.37
CA SER A 335 6.83 -10.81 -1.60
C SER A 335 6.57 -9.30 -1.54
N MET A 336 5.52 -8.87 -2.23
CA MET A 336 5.01 -7.51 -2.16
C MET A 336 3.58 -7.54 -1.67
N LEU A 337 3.26 -6.76 -0.65
CA LEU A 337 1.89 -6.54 -0.21
C LEU A 337 1.39 -5.18 -0.71
N ILE A 338 0.22 -5.18 -1.35
CA ILE A 338 -0.53 -4.00 -1.75
C ILE A 338 -1.78 -3.95 -0.88
N ASN A 339 -1.72 -3.14 0.17
CA ASN A 339 -2.82 -2.93 1.10
C ASN A 339 -2.94 -1.43 1.36
N ILE A 340 -4.06 -0.82 0.94
CA ILE A 340 -4.30 0.63 1.08
C ILE A 340 -4.99 0.94 2.41
N SER A 341 -4.25 0.85 3.48
CA SER A 341 -4.84 1.03 4.82
C SER A 341 -5.08 2.49 5.20
N LEU A 342 -4.52 3.46 4.49
CA LEU A 342 -4.71 4.88 4.80
C LEU A 342 -5.86 5.51 3.98
N TRP A 343 -5.83 5.37 2.65
CA TRP A 343 -6.92 5.90 1.79
C TRP A 343 -8.17 5.03 1.85
N ALA A 344 -7.98 3.73 1.94
CA ALA A 344 -9.01 2.72 2.19
C ALA A 344 -10.23 2.74 1.22
N SER A 345 -10.03 3.09 -0.04
CA SER A 345 -11.07 3.09 -1.06
C SER A 345 -11.53 1.66 -1.38
N ILE A 346 -12.80 1.36 -1.12
CA ILE A 346 -13.40 0.06 -1.44
C ILE A 346 -13.39 -0.15 -2.97
N GLY A 347 -13.05 -1.37 -3.41
CA GLY A 347 -12.94 -1.73 -4.84
C GLY A 347 -11.58 -1.41 -5.47
N TYR A 348 -10.65 -0.82 -4.74
CA TYR A 348 -9.31 -0.48 -5.22
C TYR A 348 -8.47 -1.69 -5.62
N SER A 349 -8.58 -2.80 -4.90
CA SER A 349 -7.62 -3.90 -4.99
C SER A 349 -7.67 -4.64 -6.33
N LEU A 350 -8.82 -4.73 -6.98
CA LEU A 350 -8.93 -5.39 -8.28
C LEU A 350 -8.16 -4.62 -9.38
N PRO A 351 -8.39 -3.30 -9.61
CA PRO A 351 -7.57 -2.53 -10.54
C PRO A 351 -6.09 -2.45 -10.12
N SER A 352 -5.77 -2.46 -8.84
CA SER A 352 -4.36 -2.47 -8.41
C SER A 352 -3.67 -3.80 -8.71
N ALA A 353 -4.37 -4.93 -8.53
CA ALA A 353 -3.87 -6.25 -8.91
C ALA A 353 -3.66 -6.33 -10.44
N GLN A 354 -4.56 -5.74 -11.24
CA GLN A 354 -4.35 -5.60 -12.69
C GLN A 354 -3.08 -4.82 -13.01
N GLY A 355 -2.90 -3.66 -12.37
CA GLY A 355 -1.70 -2.84 -12.56
C GLY A 355 -0.41 -3.57 -12.16
N ALA A 356 -0.43 -4.28 -11.05
CA ALA A 356 0.70 -5.09 -10.57
C ALA A 356 1.04 -6.24 -11.53
N ALA A 357 0.03 -6.95 -12.04
CA ALA A 357 0.22 -8.02 -13.01
C ALA A 357 0.77 -7.50 -14.35
N LEU A 358 0.28 -6.34 -14.83
CA LEU A 358 0.82 -5.66 -16.01
C LEU A 358 2.29 -5.26 -15.80
N ALA A 359 2.61 -4.66 -14.65
CA ALA A 359 3.98 -4.27 -14.32
C ALA A 359 4.92 -5.49 -14.25
N ALA A 360 4.46 -6.61 -13.66
CA ALA A 360 5.23 -7.85 -13.63
C ALA A 360 5.45 -8.43 -15.04
N GLN A 361 4.44 -8.34 -15.91
CA GLN A 361 4.53 -8.76 -17.31
C GLN A 361 5.54 -7.90 -18.09
N ASP A 362 5.46 -6.58 -17.96
CA ASP A 362 6.37 -5.63 -18.63
C ASP A 362 7.82 -5.81 -18.15
N ALA A 363 8.01 -6.03 -16.85
CA ALA A 363 9.31 -6.33 -16.25
C ALA A 363 9.81 -7.76 -16.56
N LYS A 364 9.02 -8.57 -17.27
CA LYS A 364 9.32 -9.98 -17.61
C LYS A 364 9.64 -10.83 -16.37
N THR A 365 9.05 -10.51 -15.23
CA THR A 365 9.14 -11.32 -14.01
C THR A 365 8.07 -12.42 -14.03
N ARG A 366 8.33 -13.52 -13.32
CA ARG A 366 7.36 -14.62 -13.17
C ARG A 366 6.60 -14.53 -11.83
N ARG A 367 6.34 -13.32 -11.36
CA ARG A 367 5.62 -13.09 -10.10
C ARG A 367 4.14 -13.38 -10.29
N ARG A 368 3.57 -14.18 -9.39
CA ARG A 368 2.12 -14.37 -9.34
C ARG A 368 1.47 -13.15 -8.70
N THR A 369 0.30 -12.76 -9.18
CA THR A 369 -0.54 -11.73 -8.55
C THR A 369 -1.75 -12.39 -7.91
N ILE A 370 -1.96 -12.15 -6.64
CA ILE A 370 -2.98 -12.80 -5.80
C ILE A 370 -3.79 -11.71 -5.11
N LEU A 371 -5.11 -11.76 -5.29
CA LEU A 371 -6.05 -10.78 -4.75
C LEU A 371 -7.01 -11.45 -3.78
N PHE A 372 -7.19 -10.82 -2.61
CA PHE A 372 -8.28 -11.13 -1.69
C PHE A 372 -9.20 -9.92 -1.56
N GLN A 373 -10.48 -10.09 -1.89
CA GLN A 373 -11.46 -9.01 -1.94
C GLN A 373 -12.81 -9.49 -1.42
N GLY A 374 -13.51 -8.65 -0.66
CA GLY A 374 -14.89 -8.95 -0.24
C GLY A 374 -15.87 -8.88 -1.42
N ASP A 375 -16.99 -9.57 -1.29
CA ASP A 375 -18.07 -9.62 -2.29
C ASP A 375 -18.63 -8.23 -2.61
N GLY A 376 -18.88 -7.39 -1.61
CA GLY A 376 -19.37 -6.03 -1.81
C GLY A 376 -18.36 -5.12 -2.52
N SER A 377 -17.09 -5.18 -2.15
CA SER A 377 -16.07 -4.36 -2.80
C SER A 377 -15.78 -4.82 -4.23
N PHE A 378 -15.91 -6.10 -4.53
CA PHE A 378 -15.77 -6.65 -5.88
C PHE A 378 -16.81 -6.07 -6.85
N GLN A 379 -18.02 -5.80 -6.39
CA GLN A 379 -19.09 -5.25 -7.22
C GLN A 379 -18.78 -3.85 -7.78
N LEU A 380 -17.86 -3.11 -7.17
CA LEU A 380 -17.51 -1.75 -7.58
C LEU A 380 -16.65 -1.69 -8.84
N THR A 381 -15.80 -2.70 -9.09
CA THR A 381 -14.77 -2.66 -10.13
C THR A 381 -14.61 -3.97 -10.91
N CYS A 382 -15.59 -4.87 -10.84
CA CYS A 382 -15.52 -6.21 -11.45
C CYS A 382 -15.23 -6.20 -12.97
N GLN A 383 -15.55 -5.10 -13.68
CA GLN A 383 -15.29 -4.93 -15.11
C GLN A 383 -13.78 -4.94 -15.47
N GLU A 384 -12.88 -4.72 -14.51
CA GLU A 384 -11.43 -4.79 -14.71
C GLU A 384 -10.97 -6.19 -15.15
N ILE A 385 -11.73 -7.22 -14.81
CA ILE A 385 -11.48 -8.61 -15.26
C ILE A 385 -11.42 -8.68 -16.79
N SER A 386 -12.26 -7.93 -17.50
CA SER A 386 -12.24 -7.87 -18.96
C SER A 386 -10.88 -7.43 -19.49
N THR A 387 -10.26 -6.44 -18.86
CA THR A 387 -8.91 -5.97 -19.21
C THR A 387 -7.84 -7.01 -18.86
N MET A 388 -7.95 -7.67 -17.71
CA MET A 388 -7.03 -8.75 -17.32
C MET A 388 -7.05 -9.90 -18.34
N ILE A 389 -8.24 -10.31 -18.79
CA ILE A 389 -8.42 -11.35 -19.81
C ILE A 389 -7.84 -10.91 -21.16
N LYS A 390 -8.14 -9.68 -21.59
CA LYS A 390 -7.60 -9.10 -22.83
C LYS A 390 -6.06 -9.13 -22.88
N HIS A 391 -5.42 -8.82 -21.76
CA HIS A 391 -3.95 -8.80 -21.66
C HIS A 391 -3.36 -10.15 -21.23
N ARG A 392 -4.18 -11.20 -21.06
CA ARG A 392 -3.78 -12.56 -20.64
C ARG A 392 -2.95 -12.54 -19.34
N LEU A 393 -3.39 -11.73 -18.40
CA LEU A 393 -2.71 -11.61 -17.10
C LEU A 393 -2.94 -12.85 -16.27
N GLN A 394 -1.93 -13.24 -15.51
CA GLN A 394 -2.04 -14.32 -14.51
C GLN A 394 -2.40 -13.72 -13.18
N VAL A 395 -3.69 -13.80 -12.81
CA VAL A 395 -4.21 -13.25 -11.56
C VAL A 395 -5.10 -14.28 -10.86
N PHE A 396 -4.84 -14.50 -9.58
CA PHE A 396 -5.70 -15.30 -8.69
C PHE A 396 -6.60 -14.35 -7.90
N ILE A 397 -7.89 -14.46 -8.04
CA ILE A 397 -8.90 -13.62 -7.40
C ILE A 397 -9.69 -14.48 -6.43
N PHE A 398 -9.51 -14.24 -5.12
CA PHE A 398 -10.30 -14.86 -4.07
C PHE A 398 -11.35 -13.86 -3.60
N ILE A 399 -12.63 -14.15 -3.87
CA ILE A 399 -13.75 -13.33 -3.41
C ILE A 399 -14.25 -13.92 -2.10
N ILE A 400 -14.13 -13.15 -1.01
CA ILE A 400 -14.69 -13.51 0.29
C ILE A 400 -16.19 -13.25 0.23
N CYS A 401 -16.97 -14.32 0.10
CA CYS A 401 -18.43 -14.30 0.02
C CYS A 401 -19.00 -14.44 1.44
N ASN A 402 -19.32 -13.31 2.07
CA ASN A 402 -19.85 -13.23 3.43
C ASN A 402 -21.07 -12.30 3.55
N ASN A 403 -21.84 -12.17 2.46
CA ASN A 403 -23.11 -11.46 2.38
C ASN A 403 -23.02 -9.95 2.64
N GLY A 404 -21.91 -9.29 2.20
CA GLY A 404 -21.82 -7.83 2.23
C GLY A 404 -20.75 -7.26 3.14
N TYR A 405 -21.01 -6.10 3.73
CA TYR A 405 -20.02 -5.30 4.43
C TYR A 405 -19.81 -5.72 5.87
N THR A 406 -19.19 -6.88 6.09
CA THR A 406 -18.93 -7.44 7.43
C THR A 406 -18.06 -6.53 8.30
N ILE A 407 -17.16 -5.73 7.71
CA ILE A 407 -16.38 -4.76 8.46
C ILE A 407 -17.29 -3.70 9.12
N GLU A 408 -18.30 -3.22 8.40
CA GLU A 408 -19.27 -2.25 8.93
C GLU A 408 -20.13 -2.88 10.02
N ARG A 409 -20.56 -4.14 9.82
CA ARG A 409 -21.26 -4.89 10.88
C ARG A 409 -20.45 -5.03 12.16
N ALA A 410 -19.13 -5.13 12.04
CA ALA A 410 -18.23 -5.25 13.19
C ALA A 410 -18.01 -3.93 13.94
N VAL A 411 -18.02 -2.80 13.23
CA VAL A 411 -17.68 -1.47 13.77
C VAL A 411 -18.92 -0.69 14.21
N HIS A 412 -20.04 -0.87 13.49
CA HIS A 412 -21.31 -0.16 13.75
C HIS A 412 -22.37 -1.12 14.29
N GLU A 413 -23.45 -1.33 13.57
CA GLU A 413 -24.55 -2.20 13.98
C GLU A 413 -24.69 -3.38 13.02
N THR A 414 -24.78 -4.58 13.59
CA THR A 414 -24.75 -5.84 12.83
C THR A 414 -25.98 -6.06 11.93
N THR A 415 -27.09 -5.41 12.23
CA THR A 415 -28.40 -5.65 11.57
C THR A 415 -28.84 -4.55 10.63
N GLU A 416 -28.01 -3.55 10.43
CA GLU A 416 -28.35 -2.43 9.52
C GLU A 416 -28.36 -2.87 8.06
N ASN A 417 -29.42 -2.56 7.36
CA ASN A 417 -29.66 -3.01 5.99
C ASN A 417 -28.74 -2.39 4.95
N TYR A 418 -28.09 -1.28 5.25
CA TYR A 418 -27.07 -0.69 4.37
C TYR A 418 -25.79 -1.54 4.29
N ASN A 419 -25.62 -2.52 5.19
CA ASN A 419 -24.53 -3.48 5.15
C ASN A 419 -24.81 -4.65 4.20
N ASP A 420 -26.06 -4.81 3.79
CA ASP A 420 -26.48 -5.91 2.91
C ASP A 420 -26.24 -5.55 1.44
N ILE A 421 -25.89 -6.54 0.66
CA ILE A 421 -25.75 -6.43 -0.78
C ILE A 421 -26.60 -7.49 -1.48
N LEU A 422 -26.90 -7.26 -2.74
CA LEU A 422 -27.39 -8.34 -3.59
C LEU A 422 -26.21 -9.27 -3.94
N ASN A 423 -26.28 -10.51 -3.51
CA ASN A 423 -25.26 -11.52 -3.86
C ASN A 423 -25.35 -11.87 -5.34
N TRP A 424 -24.24 -11.67 -6.05
CA TRP A 424 -24.13 -12.04 -7.44
C TRP A 424 -23.62 -13.49 -7.57
N ASN A 425 -23.84 -14.08 -8.74
CA ASN A 425 -23.12 -15.27 -9.14
C ASN A 425 -21.79 -14.86 -9.77
N TYR A 426 -20.78 -14.61 -8.94
CA TYR A 426 -19.52 -14.00 -9.37
C TYR A 426 -18.76 -14.85 -10.38
N LYS A 427 -18.80 -16.17 -10.25
CA LYS A 427 -18.15 -17.09 -11.18
C LYS A 427 -18.70 -16.99 -12.60
N GLU A 428 -19.99 -16.68 -12.77
CA GLU A 428 -20.60 -16.54 -14.08
C GLU A 428 -20.16 -15.26 -14.81
N LEU A 429 -19.64 -14.25 -14.10
CA LEU A 429 -19.08 -13.05 -14.72
C LEU A 429 -17.92 -13.37 -15.65
N LEU A 430 -17.15 -14.41 -15.36
CA LEU A 430 -16.06 -14.81 -16.27
C LEU A 430 -16.60 -15.21 -17.64
N ARG A 431 -17.78 -15.86 -17.72
CA ARG A 431 -18.41 -16.19 -19.01
C ARG A 431 -18.91 -14.97 -19.75
N VAL A 432 -19.23 -13.88 -19.04
CA VAL A 432 -19.60 -12.62 -19.67
C VAL A 432 -18.39 -11.97 -20.31
N PHE A 433 -17.24 -11.99 -19.64
CA PHE A 433 -16.01 -11.33 -20.11
C PHE A 433 -15.15 -12.22 -21.02
N ASP A 434 -15.12 -13.54 -20.81
CA ASP A 434 -14.38 -14.53 -21.57
C ASP A 434 -15.34 -15.52 -22.27
N ARG A 435 -15.93 -15.08 -23.36
CA ARG A 435 -16.98 -15.76 -24.08
C ARG A 435 -16.63 -17.19 -24.49
N GLU A 436 -15.34 -17.46 -24.75
CA GLU A 436 -14.83 -18.75 -25.16
C GLU A 436 -14.19 -19.53 -23.99
N SER A 437 -14.18 -18.98 -22.81
CA SER A 437 -13.58 -19.56 -21.59
C SER A 437 -12.14 -20.06 -21.79
N LYS A 438 -11.36 -19.33 -22.59
CA LYS A 438 -9.99 -19.71 -22.94
C LYS A 438 -8.94 -19.16 -21.98
N HIS A 439 -9.24 -18.05 -21.33
CA HIS A 439 -8.26 -17.27 -20.53
C HIS A 439 -8.70 -17.08 -19.08
N SER A 440 -9.79 -17.73 -18.69
CA SER A 440 -10.29 -17.63 -17.33
C SER A 440 -10.90 -18.95 -16.82
N ARG A 441 -10.86 -19.14 -15.50
CA ARG A 441 -11.49 -20.28 -14.80
C ARG A 441 -12.14 -19.79 -13.52
N ALA A 442 -13.26 -20.42 -13.15
CA ALA A 442 -13.97 -20.12 -11.91
C ALA A 442 -14.11 -21.35 -11.04
N PHE A 443 -14.05 -21.14 -9.73
CA PHE A 443 -14.15 -22.14 -8.69
C PHE A 443 -15.02 -21.62 -7.55
N GLU A 444 -15.50 -22.51 -6.70
CA GLU A 444 -16.16 -22.18 -5.44
C GLU A 444 -15.69 -23.15 -4.36
N VAL A 445 -15.56 -22.67 -3.13
CA VAL A 445 -15.16 -23.46 -1.97
C VAL A 445 -15.93 -23.01 -0.73
N HIS A 446 -16.41 -24.00 0.05
CA HIS A 446 -17.22 -23.78 1.24
C HIS A 446 -16.57 -24.33 2.51
N THR A 447 -15.62 -25.25 2.38
CA THR A 447 -14.96 -25.91 3.50
C THR A 447 -13.46 -25.80 3.40
N GLN A 448 -12.79 -25.97 4.54
CA GLN A 448 -11.33 -25.98 4.61
C GLN A 448 -10.70 -27.07 3.73
N GLY A 449 -11.36 -28.24 3.64
CA GLY A 449 -10.93 -29.34 2.77
C GLY A 449 -10.99 -28.96 1.30
N GLU A 450 -12.11 -28.43 0.83
CA GLU A 450 -12.28 -27.98 -0.57
C GLU A 450 -11.25 -26.90 -0.93
N PHE A 451 -11.00 -25.96 -0.04
CA PHE A 451 -9.99 -24.91 -0.27
C PHE A 451 -8.57 -25.48 -0.36
N LYS A 452 -8.22 -26.39 0.55
CA LYS A 452 -6.93 -27.09 0.55
C LYS A 452 -6.74 -27.89 -0.74
N ASP A 453 -7.76 -28.64 -1.16
CA ASP A 453 -7.69 -29.49 -2.36
C ASP A 453 -7.55 -28.63 -3.62
N LEU A 454 -8.27 -27.49 -3.71
CA LEU A 454 -8.11 -26.53 -4.80
C LEU A 454 -6.68 -25.98 -4.88
N LEU A 455 -6.10 -25.54 -3.75
CA LEU A 455 -4.75 -24.98 -3.74
C LEU A 455 -3.66 -26.04 -4.02
N ALA A 456 -3.94 -27.31 -3.75
CA ALA A 456 -3.06 -28.43 -4.04
C ALA A 456 -3.19 -28.93 -5.50
N ASP A 457 -4.24 -28.57 -6.22
CA ASP A 457 -4.43 -28.98 -7.62
C ASP A 457 -3.31 -28.40 -8.49
N GLU A 458 -2.52 -29.30 -9.07
CA GLU A 458 -1.43 -28.94 -9.99
C GLU A 458 -1.90 -28.15 -11.22
N LYS A 459 -3.17 -28.20 -11.57
CA LYS A 459 -3.76 -27.44 -12.66
C LYS A 459 -4.20 -26.04 -12.25
N PHE A 460 -4.33 -25.77 -10.96
CA PHE A 460 -4.72 -24.47 -10.44
C PHE A 460 -3.55 -23.47 -10.51
N SER A 461 -2.44 -23.79 -9.87
CA SER A 461 -1.33 -22.84 -9.71
C SER A 461 -0.55 -22.46 -11.00
N PRO A 462 -0.31 -23.34 -11.99
CA PRO A 462 0.43 -23.00 -13.21
C PRO A 462 -0.42 -22.43 -14.33
N TYR A 463 -1.73 -22.24 -14.13
CA TYR A 463 -2.61 -21.71 -15.17
C TYR A 463 -2.26 -20.25 -15.53
N GLY A 464 -2.09 -19.98 -16.81
CA GLY A 464 -1.65 -18.69 -17.35
C GLY A 464 -2.79 -17.72 -17.67
N GLY A 465 -3.80 -17.58 -16.81
CA GLY A 465 -4.94 -16.69 -17.02
C GLY A 465 -5.56 -16.24 -15.69
N VAL A 466 -6.75 -15.66 -15.77
CA VAL A 466 -7.51 -15.24 -14.61
C VAL A 466 -8.16 -16.43 -13.93
N GLN A 467 -7.97 -16.59 -12.64
CA GLN A 467 -8.65 -17.58 -11.83
C GLN A 467 -9.44 -16.89 -10.73
N LEU A 468 -10.75 -17.10 -10.71
CA LEU A 468 -11.65 -16.54 -9.72
C LEU A 468 -12.18 -17.66 -8.83
N VAL A 469 -12.05 -17.46 -7.52
CA VAL A 469 -12.52 -18.41 -6.50
C VAL A 469 -13.52 -17.71 -5.61
N GLU A 470 -14.76 -18.16 -5.57
CA GLU A 470 -15.73 -17.77 -4.54
C GLU A 470 -15.40 -18.54 -3.26
N VAL A 471 -15.03 -17.83 -2.20
CA VAL A 471 -14.68 -18.38 -0.89
C VAL A 471 -15.81 -18.06 0.08
N TYR A 472 -16.66 -19.04 0.35
CA TYR A 472 -17.81 -18.85 1.23
C TYR A 472 -17.40 -18.91 2.69
N MET A 473 -17.70 -17.84 3.43
CA MET A 473 -17.32 -17.66 4.84
C MET A 473 -18.54 -17.27 5.68
N PRO A 474 -18.56 -17.56 6.98
CA PRO A 474 -19.64 -17.11 7.85
C PRO A 474 -19.74 -15.57 7.86
N GLU A 475 -20.97 -15.05 7.78
CA GLU A 475 -21.27 -13.62 7.63
C GLU A 475 -20.66 -12.73 8.71
N LEU A 476 -20.64 -13.19 9.96
CA LEU A 476 -20.15 -12.42 11.10
C LEU A 476 -18.74 -12.82 11.55
N ASP A 477 -18.06 -13.68 10.78
CA ASP A 477 -16.68 -14.01 11.09
C ASP A 477 -15.75 -12.86 10.69
N ILE A 478 -14.92 -12.44 11.64
CA ILE A 478 -13.97 -11.33 11.46
C ILE A 478 -12.57 -11.72 11.96
N PRO A 479 -11.51 -11.21 11.31
CA PRO A 479 -10.15 -11.44 11.77
C PRO A 479 -9.88 -10.76 13.12
N GLN A 480 -9.00 -11.37 13.93
CA GLN A 480 -8.66 -10.85 15.25
C GLN A 480 -8.19 -9.38 15.25
N PRO A 481 -7.37 -8.91 14.30
CA PRO A 481 -7.00 -7.49 14.24
C PRO A 481 -8.22 -6.56 14.13
N LEU A 482 -9.19 -6.89 13.28
CA LEU A 482 -10.43 -6.11 13.14
C LEU A 482 -11.28 -6.14 14.42
N LYS A 483 -11.38 -7.30 15.07
CA LYS A 483 -12.10 -7.43 16.35
C LYS A 483 -11.53 -6.49 17.41
N LYS A 484 -10.21 -6.47 17.55
CA LYS A 484 -9.53 -5.54 18.49
C LYS A 484 -9.79 -4.07 18.14
N LEU A 485 -9.80 -3.71 16.85
CA LEU A 485 -10.11 -2.34 16.44
C LEU A 485 -11.55 -1.96 16.80
N ALA A 486 -12.52 -2.82 16.53
CA ALA A 486 -13.94 -2.62 16.89
C ALA A 486 -14.12 -2.44 18.40
N GLU A 487 -13.41 -3.21 19.22
CA GLU A 487 -13.41 -3.08 20.68
C GLU A 487 -12.89 -1.69 21.13
N VAL A 488 -11.80 -1.18 20.51
CA VAL A 488 -11.25 0.16 20.79
C VAL A 488 -12.25 1.25 20.37
N ILE A 489 -12.89 1.13 19.21
CA ILE A 489 -13.91 2.07 18.74
C ILE A 489 -15.08 2.11 19.72
N THR A 490 -15.62 0.95 20.08
CA THR A 490 -16.75 0.84 21.03
C THR A 490 -16.41 1.44 22.39
N ALA A 491 -15.22 1.18 22.92
CA ALA A 491 -14.76 1.74 24.18
C ALA A 491 -14.72 3.27 24.15
N ARG A 492 -14.22 3.86 23.05
CA ARG A 492 -14.18 5.33 22.87
C ARG A 492 -15.57 5.95 22.74
N GLN A 493 -16.46 5.33 21.97
CA GLN A 493 -17.85 5.80 21.84
C GLN A 493 -18.56 5.81 23.19
N ARG A 494 -18.39 4.76 24.02
CA ARG A 494 -18.93 4.70 25.39
C ARG A 494 -18.36 5.81 26.27
N ALA A 495 -17.04 6.03 26.21
CA ALA A 495 -16.39 7.10 26.96
C ALA A 495 -16.91 8.50 26.55
N ALA A 496 -17.09 8.74 25.25
CA ALA A 496 -17.63 10.00 24.72
C ALA A 496 -19.12 10.20 25.07
N ALA A 497 -19.89 9.13 25.18
CA ALA A 497 -21.30 9.16 25.58
C ALA A 497 -21.50 9.29 27.09
N GLY A 498 -20.43 9.31 27.90
CA GLY A 498 -20.50 9.41 29.36
C GLY A 498 -21.10 8.18 30.06
N ARG A 499 -21.03 7.02 29.44
CA ARG A 499 -21.56 5.75 29.93
C ARG A 499 -20.47 4.78 30.36
#